data_0d3b628d9e048b4ab010686c4301fad0
#
_entry.id   0d3b628d9e048b4ab010686c4301fad0
#
_cell.length_a   1.000
_cell.length_b   1.000
_cell.length_c   1.000
_cell.angle_alpha   90.00
_cell.angle_beta   90.00
_cell.angle_gamma   90.00
#
_symmetry.space_group_name_H-M   'P 1'
#
loop_
_entity.id
_entity.type
_entity.pdbx_description
1 polymer ?
#
loop_
_entity_poly.entity_id
_entity_poly.type
_entity_poly.pdbx_seq_one_letter_code
_entity_poly.pdbx_strand_id
1 'polypeptide(L)'
;MTEVIRVKSEQDLDAAFNIREQVFVQEQKVPRDAERDQYENIAKHYLATYDGVPCGAARWRQTENGIKLERFAVLQNYRNKQVGEQILKAVLEDVKAANPEKEVYLNAQLPAVNFYKRHGFVEEGDMFTECDIKHYKMIFKG
;
A
#
# COMPACT_ATOMS: atom_id res chain seq x y z
N MET A 1 -16.12 -6.72 -10.38
CA MET A 1 -16.32 -5.93 -9.17
C MET A 1 -15.15 -6.12 -8.22
N THR A 2 -14.66 -5.05 -7.65
CA THR A 2 -13.54 -5.09 -6.72
C THR A 2 -14.03 -5.25 -5.30
N GLU A 3 -13.44 -6.18 -4.55
CA GLU A 3 -13.66 -6.30 -3.11
C GLU A 3 -12.32 -6.15 -2.41
N VAL A 4 -12.32 -5.47 -1.26
CA VAL A 4 -11.12 -5.30 -0.43
C VAL A 4 -11.44 -5.82 0.95
N ILE A 5 -10.62 -6.74 1.45
CA ILE A 5 -10.78 -7.28 2.79
C ILE A 5 -9.52 -7.04 3.61
N ARG A 6 -9.71 -6.91 4.92
CA ARG A 6 -8.59 -6.98 5.85
C ARG A 6 -8.23 -8.46 6.05
N VAL A 7 -6.96 -8.78 5.87
CA VAL A 7 -6.48 -10.16 5.95
C VAL A 7 -6.62 -10.70 7.37
N LYS A 8 -7.23 -11.87 7.51
CA LYS A 8 -7.41 -12.55 8.80
C LYS A 8 -6.97 -14.00 8.78
N SER A 9 -6.60 -14.54 7.61
CA SER A 9 -6.16 -15.93 7.48
C SER A 9 -4.77 -16.00 6.86
N GLU A 10 -4.06 -17.10 7.10
CA GLU A 10 -2.78 -17.34 6.45
C GLU A 10 -2.92 -17.43 4.94
N GLN A 11 -4.00 -18.02 4.45
CA GLN A 11 -4.23 -18.17 3.02
C GLN A 11 -4.34 -16.80 2.34
N ASP A 12 -5.08 -15.88 2.93
CA ASP A 12 -5.21 -14.53 2.38
C ASP A 12 -3.90 -13.75 2.49
N LEU A 13 -3.15 -13.96 3.57
CA LEU A 13 -1.85 -13.34 3.72
C LEU A 13 -0.85 -13.83 2.66
N ASP A 14 -0.86 -15.13 2.38
CA ASP A 14 -0.03 -15.70 1.33
C ASP A 14 -0.38 -15.13 -0.05
N ALA A 15 -1.68 -14.94 -0.31
CA ALA A 15 -2.12 -14.32 -1.55
C ALA A 15 -1.61 -12.87 -1.67
N ALA A 16 -1.69 -12.10 -0.57
CA ALA A 16 -1.16 -10.74 -0.54
C ALA A 16 0.35 -10.71 -0.78
N PHE A 17 1.09 -11.60 -0.12
CA PHE A 17 2.55 -11.70 -0.32
C PHE A 17 2.90 -12.09 -1.76
N ASN A 18 2.13 -12.98 -2.37
CA ASN A 18 2.36 -13.37 -3.76
C ASN A 18 2.18 -12.19 -4.72
N ILE A 19 1.17 -11.36 -4.49
CA ILE A 19 0.97 -10.15 -5.28
C ILE A 19 2.15 -9.19 -5.12
N ARG A 20 2.61 -8.99 -3.89
CA ARG A 20 3.77 -8.13 -3.61
C ARG A 20 5.04 -8.67 -4.27
N GLU A 21 5.22 -9.99 -4.26
CA GLU A 21 6.36 -10.62 -4.94
C GLU A 21 6.34 -10.31 -6.43
N GLN A 22 5.20 -10.44 -7.07
CA GLN A 22 5.09 -10.17 -8.50
C GLN A 22 5.34 -8.71 -8.83
N VAL A 23 4.79 -7.79 -8.05
CA VAL A 23 4.90 -6.35 -8.34
C VAL A 23 6.26 -5.80 -7.93
N PHE A 24 6.68 -6.04 -6.70
CA PHE A 24 7.88 -5.38 -6.19
C PHE A 24 9.16 -6.12 -6.54
N VAL A 25 9.18 -7.43 -6.44
CA VAL A 25 10.40 -8.21 -6.68
C VAL A 25 10.58 -8.50 -8.17
N GLN A 26 9.57 -9.07 -8.80
CA GLN A 26 9.69 -9.48 -10.22
C GLN A 26 9.60 -8.31 -11.17
N GLU A 27 8.64 -7.43 -11.00
CA GLU A 27 8.43 -6.30 -11.91
C GLU A 27 9.38 -5.14 -11.62
N GLN A 28 9.48 -4.70 -10.37
CA GLN A 28 10.24 -3.51 -9.99
C GLN A 28 11.68 -3.80 -9.56
N LYS A 29 12.03 -5.06 -9.46
CA LYS A 29 13.40 -5.49 -9.11
C LYS A 29 13.86 -5.07 -7.71
N VAL A 30 12.94 -4.94 -6.78
CA VAL A 30 13.27 -4.75 -5.37
C VAL A 30 13.86 -6.06 -4.84
N PRO A 31 14.98 -6.03 -4.09
CA PRO A 31 15.52 -7.25 -3.50
C PRO A 31 14.48 -7.93 -2.59
N ARG A 32 14.38 -9.26 -2.72
CA ARG A 32 13.36 -10.01 -1.99
C ARG A 32 13.47 -9.84 -0.47
N ASP A 33 14.68 -9.77 0.05
CA ASP A 33 14.92 -9.60 1.48
C ASP A 33 14.65 -8.16 1.96
N ALA A 34 14.57 -7.19 1.05
CA ALA A 34 14.14 -5.83 1.39
C ALA A 34 12.62 -5.68 1.31
N GLU A 35 11.95 -6.48 0.48
CA GLU A 35 10.50 -6.40 0.28
C GLU A 35 9.75 -6.95 1.49
N ARG A 36 10.11 -8.14 1.97
CA ARG A 36 9.57 -8.68 3.21
C ARG A 36 10.47 -8.22 4.36
N ASP A 37 9.85 -7.69 5.41
CA ASP A 37 10.60 -7.09 6.50
C ASP A 37 10.10 -7.54 7.87
N GLN A 38 10.70 -6.98 8.90
CA GLN A 38 10.41 -7.33 10.30
C GLN A 38 9.03 -6.89 10.78
N TYR A 39 8.31 -6.09 9.99
CA TYR A 39 7.02 -5.52 10.39
C TYR A 39 5.83 -6.32 9.92
N GLU A 40 6.03 -7.43 9.20
CA GLU A 40 4.90 -8.20 8.66
C GLU A 40 3.92 -8.68 9.73
N ASN A 41 4.43 -9.06 10.89
CA ASN A 41 3.58 -9.58 11.96
C ASN A 41 2.75 -8.52 12.67
N ILE A 42 3.19 -7.26 12.66
CA ILE A 42 2.48 -6.18 13.35
C ILE A 42 1.62 -5.34 12.40
N ALA A 43 1.91 -5.38 11.11
CA ALA A 43 1.17 -4.60 10.12
C ALA A 43 -0.23 -5.16 9.93
N LYS A 44 -1.14 -4.28 9.51
CA LYS A 44 -2.50 -4.67 9.11
C LYS A 44 -2.49 -4.83 7.60
N HIS A 45 -2.77 -6.04 7.14
CA HIS A 45 -2.67 -6.40 5.72
C HIS A 45 -4.05 -6.42 5.06
N TYR A 46 -4.07 -6.06 3.77
CA TYR A 46 -5.28 -6.01 2.96
C TYR A 46 -5.07 -6.80 1.67
N LEU A 47 -6.14 -7.43 1.22
CA LEU A 47 -6.17 -8.17 -0.03
C LEU A 47 -7.33 -7.65 -0.87
N ALA A 48 -7.07 -7.32 -2.12
CA ALA A 48 -8.11 -6.95 -3.06
C ALA A 48 -8.31 -8.07 -4.07
N THR A 49 -9.57 -8.33 -4.39
CA THR A 49 -9.94 -9.26 -5.47
C THR A 49 -10.77 -8.53 -6.50
N TYR A 50 -10.66 -8.95 -7.74
CA TYR A 50 -11.50 -8.47 -8.84
C TYR A 50 -12.21 -9.68 -9.42
N ASP A 51 -13.54 -9.69 -9.30
CA ASP A 51 -14.37 -10.84 -9.67
C ASP A 51 -13.86 -12.15 -9.06
N GLY A 52 -13.44 -12.07 -7.79
CA GLY A 52 -12.95 -13.22 -7.02
C GLY A 52 -11.49 -13.57 -7.21
N VAL A 53 -10.77 -12.87 -8.09
CA VAL A 53 -9.35 -13.14 -8.36
C VAL A 53 -8.46 -12.19 -7.55
N PRO A 54 -7.55 -12.70 -6.71
CA PRO A 54 -6.61 -11.84 -5.99
C PRO A 54 -5.78 -11.00 -6.94
N CYS A 55 -5.78 -9.68 -6.74
CA CYS A 55 -5.11 -8.76 -7.67
C CYS A 55 -4.44 -7.57 -7.03
N GLY A 56 -4.64 -7.33 -5.75
CA GLY A 56 -4.03 -6.18 -5.08
C GLY A 56 -3.76 -6.43 -3.61
N ALA A 57 -2.83 -5.67 -3.06
CA ALA A 57 -2.43 -5.78 -1.66
C ALA A 57 -2.00 -4.43 -1.12
N ALA A 58 -2.05 -4.29 0.20
CA ALA A 58 -1.55 -3.13 0.91
C ALA A 58 -1.34 -3.50 2.38
N ARG A 59 -0.61 -2.68 3.09
CA ARG A 59 -0.51 -2.80 4.54
C ARG A 59 -0.37 -1.42 5.17
N TRP A 60 -0.68 -1.32 6.47
CA TRP A 60 -0.33 -0.14 7.25
C TRP A 60 0.16 -0.57 8.62
N ARG A 61 0.93 0.28 9.26
CA ARG A 61 1.41 0.05 10.62
C ARG A 61 1.55 1.37 11.35
N GLN A 62 1.53 1.29 12.67
CA GLN A 62 1.78 2.45 13.50
C GLN A 62 3.29 2.62 13.68
N THR A 63 3.77 3.86 13.54
CA THR A 63 5.17 4.23 13.75
C THR A 63 5.22 5.36 14.78
N GLU A 64 6.41 5.76 15.19
CA GLU A 64 6.55 6.92 16.08
C GLU A 64 6.08 8.22 15.44
N ASN A 65 6.02 8.28 14.09
CA ASN A 65 5.61 9.47 13.36
C ASN A 65 4.12 9.46 12.98
N GLY A 66 3.39 8.39 13.27
CA GLY A 66 1.98 8.29 12.94
C GLY A 66 1.63 6.94 12.33
N ILE A 67 0.69 6.95 11.39
CA ILE A 67 0.28 5.74 10.66
C ILE A 67 0.93 5.75 9.28
N LYS A 68 1.73 4.74 9.00
CA LYS A 68 2.41 4.62 7.72
C LYS A 68 1.71 3.61 6.82
N LEU A 69 1.30 4.06 5.64
CA LEU A 69 0.74 3.19 4.59
C LEU A 69 1.89 2.69 3.73
N GLU A 70 1.91 1.39 3.41
CA GLU A 70 3.02 0.76 2.72
C GLU A 70 2.55 -0.36 1.81
N ARG A 71 3.41 -0.73 0.85
CA ARG A 71 3.24 -1.95 0.05
C ARG A 71 1.93 -1.98 -0.74
N PHE A 72 1.51 -0.83 -1.25
CA PHE A 72 0.36 -0.78 -2.16
C PHE A 72 0.78 -1.35 -3.51
N ALA A 73 0.11 -2.39 -3.93
CA ALA A 73 0.46 -3.11 -5.17
C ALA A 73 -0.81 -3.59 -5.87
N VAL A 74 -0.83 -3.46 -7.20
CA VAL A 74 -1.88 -3.99 -8.04
C VAL A 74 -1.21 -4.73 -9.20
N LEU A 75 -1.64 -5.97 -9.47
CA LEU A 75 -1.11 -6.74 -10.59
C LEU A 75 -1.34 -6.00 -11.91
N GLN A 76 -0.38 -6.09 -12.82
CA GLN A 76 -0.36 -5.32 -14.06
C GLN A 76 -1.67 -5.41 -14.85
N ASN A 77 -2.23 -6.60 -14.99
CA ASN A 77 -3.45 -6.82 -15.75
C ASN A 77 -4.71 -6.22 -15.11
N TYR A 78 -4.61 -5.78 -13.87
CA TYR A 78 -5.73 -5.21 -13.13
C TYR A 78 -5.58 -3.71 -12.87
N ARG A 79 -4.53 -3.09 -13.41
CA ARG A 79 -4.35 -1.63 -13.34
C ARG A 79 -5.37 -0.98 -14.28
N ASN A 80 -5.72 0.27 -13.99
CA ASN A 80 -6.75 1.02 -14.71
C ASN A 80 -8.17 0.48 -14.52
N LYS A 81 -8.39 -0.33 -13.49
CA LYS A 81 -9.71 -0.84 -13.09
C LYS A 81 -10.14 -0.30 -11.73
N GLN A 82 -9.46 0.75 -11.26
CA GLN A 82 -9.74 1.41 -9.98
C GLN A 82 -9.50 0.53 -8.75
N VAL A 83 -8.74 -0.54 -8.89
CA VAL A 83 -8.42 -1.42 -7.75
C VAL A 83 -7.61 -0.67 -6.69
N GLY A 84 -6.58 0.08 -7.10
CA GLY A 84 -5.76 0.86 -6.17
C GLY A 84 -6.57 1.88 -5.40
N GLU A 85 -7.52 2.54 -6.04
CA GLU A 85 -8.42 3.49 -5.39
C GLU A 85 -9.29 2.82 -4.33
N GLN A 86 -9.83 1.63 -4.64
CA GLN A 86 -10.67 0.89 -3.69
C GLN A 86 -9.85 0.43 -2.48
N ILE A 87 -8.62 -0.02 -2.70
CA ILE A 87 -7.72 -0.39 -1.60
C ILE A 87 -7.45 0.82 -0.71
N LEU A 88 -7.10 1.96 -1.31
CA LEU A 88 -6.79 3.17 -0.54
C LEU A 88 -7.98 3.63 0.29
N LYS A 89 -9.18 3.60 -0.29
CA LYS A 89 -10.40 3.95 0.44
C LYS A 89 -10.63 3.05 1.65
N ALA A 90 -10.50 1.73 1.47
CA ALA A 90 -10.69 0.77 2.55
C ALA A 90 -9.67 0.98 3.66
N VAL A 91 -8.40 1.18 3.31
CA VAL A 91 -7.34 1.43 4.28
C VAL A 91 -7.59 2.71 5.05
N LEU A 92 -7.93 3.81 4.37
CA LEU A 92 -8.15 5.09 5.03
C LEU A 92 -9.37 5.03 5.96
N GLU A 93 -10.44 4.33 5.59
CA GLU A 93 -11.59 4.13 6.48
C GLU A 93 -11.17 3.46 7.78
N ASP A 94 -10.43 2.37 7.69
CA ASP A 94 -10.00 1.62 8.87
C ASP A 94 -9.03 2.42 9.73
N VAL A 95 -8.08 3.11 9.10
CA VAL A 95 -7.10 3.93 9.81
C VAL A 95 -7.79 5.07 10.56
N LYS A 96 -8.71 5.76 9.92
CA LYS A 96 -9.45 6.86 10.56
C LYS A 96 -10.31 6.38 11.72
N ALA A 97 -10.93 5.22 11.58
CA ALA A 97 -11.75 4.65 12.65
C ALA A 97 -10.90 4.23 13.85
N ALA A 98 -9.73 3.65 13.60
CA ALA A 98 -8.86 3.14 14.67
C ALA A 98 -7.97 4.22 15.29
N ASN A 99 -7.57 5.25 14.52
CA ASN A 99 -6.61 6.26 14.93
C ASN A 99 -6.98 7.64 14.41
N PRO A 100 -8.13 8.23 14.87
CA PRO A 100 -8.66 9.45 14.27
C PRO A 100 -7.76 10.68 14.41
N GLU A 101 -6.85 10.67 15.38
CA GLU A 101 -6.01 11.84 15.67
C GLU A 101 -4.56 11.69 15.19
N LYS A 102 -4.21 10.56 14.59
CA LYS A 102 -2.85 10.33 14.16
C LYS A 102 -2.64 10.79 12.72
N GLU A 103 -1.46 11.32 12.44
CA GLU A 103 -1.08 11.67 11.08
C GLU A 103 -0.94 10.41 10.25
N VAL A 104 -1.43 10.46 9.01
CA VAL A 104 -1.32 9.37 8.05
C VAL A 104 -0.35 9.79 6.95
N TYR A 105 0.65 8.97 6.69
CA TYR A 105 1.67 9.28 5.70
C TYR A 105 2.11 8.04 4.94
N LEU A 106 2.79 8.27 3.84
CA LEU A 106 3.38 7.21 3.03
C LEU A 106 4.58 7.76 2.25
N ASN A 107 5.38 6.84 1.73
CA ASN A 107 6.45 7.17 0.80
C ASN A 107 6.02 6.72 -0.59
N ALA A 108 5.60 7.66 -1.42
CA ALA A 108 5.05 7.37 -2.74
C ALA A 108 6.18 7.25 -3.76
N GLN A 109 6.18 6.17 -4.54
CA GLN A 109 7.05 6.09 -5.71
C GLN A 109 6.68 7.21 -6.67
N LEU A 110 7.67 7.79 -7.33
CA LEU A 110 7.47 8.95 -8.20
C LEU A 110 6.31 8.79 -9.17
N PRO A 111 6.15 7.66 -9.89
CA PRO A 111 5.02 7.51 -10.81
C PRO A 111 3.64 7.50 -10.14
N ALA A 112 3.58 7.25 -8.83
CA ALA A 112 2.31 7.17 -8.09
C ALA A 112 1.93 8.48 -7.39
N VAL A 113 2.78 9.49 -7.41
CA VAL A 113 2.55 10.75 -6.68
C VAL A 113 1.21 11.39 -7.07
N ASN A 114 0.90 11.47 -8.36
CA ASN A 114 -0.35 12.09 -8.81
C ASN A 114 -1.58 11.32 -8.36
N PHE A 115 -1.49 9.99 -8.30
CA PHE A 115 -2.58 9.17 -7.78
C PHE A 115 -2.89 9.55 -6.32
N TYR A 116 -1.87 9.64 -5.48
CA TYR A 116 -2.09 10.01 -4.08
C TYR A 116 -2.53 11.46 -3.92
N LYS A 117 -2.05 12.37 -4.75
CA LYS A 117 -2.52 13.76 -4.74
C LYS A 117 -4.02 13.85 -5.00
N ARG A 118 -4.53 13.06 -5.92
CA ARG A 118 -5.97 13.04 -6.21
C ARG A 118 -6.80 12.55 -5.04
N HIS A 119 -6.18 11.86 -4.09
CA HIS A 119 -6.86 11.28 -2.94
C HIS A 119 -6.53 11.96 -1.62
N GLY A 120 -6.05 13.21 -1.68
CA GLY A 120 -5.91 14.04 -0.48
C GLY A 120 -4.53 14.03 0.15
N PHE A 121 -3.52 13.51 -0.53
CA PHE A 121 -2.15 13.51 -0.04
C PHE A 121 -1.35 14.68 -0.62
N VAL A 122 -0.40 15.19 0.16
CA VAL A 122 0.47 16.31 -0.23
C VAL A 122 1.92 15.92 0.04
N GLU A 123 2.81 16.26 -0.88
CA GLU A 123 4.24 15.99 -0.71
C GLU A 123 4.82 16.80 0.44
N GLU A 124 5.77 16.19 1.16
CA GLU A 124 6.50 16.85 2.23
C GLU A 124 7.99 16.56 2.07
N GLY A 125 8.78 17.62 1.96
CA GLY A 125 10.22 17.50 1.83
C GLY A 125 10.69 17.16 0.44
N ASP A 126 11.98 16.82 0.34
CA ASP A 126 12.62 16.56 -0.94
C ASP A 126 12.47 15.12 -1.39
N MET A 127 12.60 14.92 -2.69
CA MET A 127 12.63 13.59 -3.29
C MET A 127 13.82 12.79 -2.74
N PHE A 128 13.61 11.50 -2.49
CA PHE A 128 14.67 10.60 -2.03
C PHE A 128 14.61 9.29 -2.81
N THR A 129 15.68 8.48 -2.69
CA THR A 129 15.77 7.20 -3.37
C THR A 129 15.79 6.06 -2.35
N GLU A 130 15.01 5.02 -2.61
CA GLU A 130 14.95 3.82 -1.78
C GLU A 130 14.83 2.62 -2.72
N CYS A 131 15.72 1.63 -2.57
CA CYS A 131 15.80 0.48 -3.49
C CYS A 131 15.89 0.92 -4.97
N ASP A 132 16.69 1.96 -5.24
CA ASP A 132 16.87 2.55 -6.57
C ASP A 132 15.61 3.13 -7.19
N ILE A 133 14.58 3.38 -6.41
CA ILE A 133 13.32 3.97 -6.86
C ILE A 133 13.15 5.34 -6.21
N LYS A 134 12.82 6.34 -7.02
CA LYS A 134 12.58 7.70 -6.52
C LYS A 134 11.24 7.79 -5.81
N HIS A 135 11.23 8.46 -4.66
CA HIS A 135 10.06 8.58 -3.79
C HIS A 135 9.88 10.00 -3.28
N TYR A 136 8.63 10.32 -2.91
CA TYR A 136 8.31 11.48 -2.07
C TYR A 136 7.55 11.01 -0.83
N LYS A 137 7.89 11.56 0.32
CA LYS A 137 7.03 11.42 1.48
C LYS A 137 5.76 12.24 1.25
N MET A 138 4.62 11.67 1.52
CA MET A 138 3.33 12.35 1.36
C MET A 138 2.49 12.19 2.62
N ILE A 139 1.75 13.26 2.95
CA ILE A 139 0.92 13.31 4.14
C ILE A 139 -0.53 13.47 3.71
N PHE A 140 -1.41 12.70 4.35
CA PHE A 140 -2.84 12.79 4.08
C PHE A 140 -3.41 14.05 4.75
N LYS A 141 -4.03 14.91 3.94
CA LYS A 141 -4.65 16.15 4.42
C LYS A 141 -6.19 16.11 4.36
N GLY A 142 -6.73 15.05 3.80
CA GLY A 142 -8.18 14.88 3.72
C GLY A 142 -8.77 15.04 2.34
#